data_7ea169d7deaef1360f45f2412d91c11e
#
_entry.id   7ea169d7deaef1360f45f2412d91c11e
#
_cell.length_a   1.000
_cell.length_b   1.000
_cell.length_c   1.000
_cell.angle_alpha   90.00
_cell.angle_beta   90.00
_cell.angle_gamma   90.00
#
_symmetry.space_group_name_H-M   'P 1'
#
loop_
_entity.id
_entity.type
_entity.pdbx_description
1 polymer ?
#
loop_
_entity_poly.entity_id
_entity_poly.type
_entity_poly.pdbx_seq_one_letter_code
_entity_poly.pdbx_strand_id
1 'polypeptide(L)'
;MFSPKSANRPAYVNGSLKALANQHLYVCRNAKGQNRHNRGAGVRKTVVYALGGNALKPPTGEANDANEVLARVMSDVIDLLEMDWSVVITHGNGPQVGHLMAIDDTNTHTLSEWVAATQGMIGHQLSMHLQAILERRKRPERTAVVLTHVEVNRKDEAFQWPTKPVGPVLDATTVMSADWDIAETVHGPRRVVASPLPERILELDVIRHLVALRAVVFCGGGGGIPTAVGEHHLQGVPAVVDKDHFSSLLAEGLEADALIISTEADAIYRGFGTPDAEVVRSLSTTEAKAMEEAGEFPPGSMGPKVKALCQFVSSIGSSKAVLCSPGHVLEALRGEQGTTITL
;
A
#
# COMPACT_ATOMS: atom_id res chain seq x y z
N MET A 1 -8.27 -63.97 -12.45
CA MET A 1 -9.53 -63.79 -11.69
C MET A 1 -9.18 -63.09 -10.40
N PHE A 2 -9.26 -61.78 -10.36
CA PHE A 2 -9.27 -61.02 -9.10
C PHE A 2 -10.23 -59.85 -9.29
N SER A 3 -11.30 -59.87 -8.49
CA SER A 3 -12.35 -58.85 -8.45
C SER A 3 -11.88 -57.62 -7.63
N PRO A 4 -12.13 -56.35 -8.01
CA PRO A 4 -11.81 -55.22 -7.16
C PRO A 4 -12.97 -54.96 -6.18
N LYS A 5 -12.60 -54.84 -4.90
CA LYS A 5 -13.47 -54.45 -3.79
C LYS A 5 -13.86 -52.96 -3.95
N SER A 6 -15.14 -52.67 -3.82
CA SER A 6 -15.75 -51.36 -3.75
C SER A 6 -15.24 -50.57 -2.54
N ALA A 7 -14.63 -49.42 -2.77
CA ALA A 7 -14.30 -48.45 -1.73
C ALA A 7 -15.49 -47.50 -1.52
N ASN A 8 -16.05 -47.55 -0.31
CA ASN A 8 -17.05 -46.61 0.19
C ASN A 8 -16.46 -45.17 0.21
N ARG A 9 -17.08 -44.24 -0.51
CA ARG A 9 -16.86 -42.81 -0.36
C ARG A 9 -17.78 -42.28 0.74
N PRO A 10 -17.26 -41.47 1.71
CA PRO A 10 -18.13 -40.81 2.67
C PRO A 10 -18.90 -39.69 1.97
N ALA A 11 -20.20 -39.62 2.25
CA ALA A 11 -21.08 -38.54 1.80
C ALA A 11 -20.64 -37.21 2.45
N TYR A 12 -20.24 -36.24 1.65
CA TYR A 12 -20.05 -34.87 2.09
C TYR A 12 -21.43 -34.24 2.35
N VAL A 13 -21.64 -33.84 3.58
CA VAL A 13 -22.82 -33.15 4.07
C VAL A 13 -22.87 -31.75 3.48
N ASN A 14 -23.82 -31.52 2.55
CA ASN A 14 -24.18 -30.20 2.05
C ASN A 14 -24.99 -29.46 3.10
N GLY A 15 -24.31 -28.78 4.03
CA GLY A 15 -25.00 -27.95 5.02
C GLY A 15 -23.99 -27.21 5.88
N SER A 16 -23.56 -26.01 5.43
CA SER A 16 -23.18 -24.93 6.34
C SER A 16 -22.47 -23.75 5.70
N LEU A 17 -22.25 -23.68 4.41
CA LEU A 17 -21.65 -22.49 3.78
C LEU A 17 -22.54 -21.23 3.88
N LYS A 18 -23.86 -21.39 3.86
CA LYS A 18 -24.80 -20.27 4.09
C LYS A 18 -24.87 -19.79 5.54
N ALA A 19 -24.63 -20.66 6.51
CA ALA A 19 -24.63 -20.30 7.93
C ALA A 19 -23.37 -19.52 8.32
N LEU A 20 -22.21 -19.88 7.77
CA LEU A 20 -20.94 -19.16 7.98
C LEU A 20 -20.93 -17.77 7.32
N ALA A 21 -21.50 -17.62 6.13
CA ALA A 21 -21.64 -16.33 5.49
C ALA A 21 -22.54 -15.34 6.25
N ASN A 22 -23.62 -15.87 6.86
CA ASN A 22 -24.52 -15.02 7.67
C ASN A 22 -23.94 -14.64 9.04
N GLN A 23 -23.10 -15.47 9.66
CA GLN A 23 -22.41 -15.09 10.90
C GLN A 23 -21.34 -14.01 10.66
N HIS A 24 -20.61 -14.04 9.53
CA HIS A 24 -19.66 -12.98 9.19
C HIS A 24 -20.32 -11.62 8.89
N LEU A 25 -21.48 -11.63 8.23
CA LEU A 25 -22.28 -10.41 8.00
C LEU A 25 -22.84 -9.79 9.29
N TYR A 26 -23.11 -10.60 10.31
CA TYR A 26 -23.62 -10.13 11.60
C TYR A 26 -22.54 -9.46 12.46
N VAL A 27 -21.29 -9.95 12.39
CA VAL A 27 -20.14 -9.37 13.11
C VAL A 27 -19.73 -8.03 12.49
N CYS A 28 -19.75 -7.91 11.15
CA CYS A 28 -19.39 -6.65 10.47
C CYS A 28 -20.44 -5.54 10.63
N ARG A 29 -21.71 -5.84 10.87
CA ARG A 29 -22.77 -4.83 11.08
C ARG A 29 -22.78 -4.23 12.48
N ASN A 30 -22.30 -4.93 13.51
CA ASN A 30 -22.29 -4.45 14.89
C ASN A 30 -21.00 -3.71 15.31
N ALA A 31 -19.98 -3.67 14.45
CA ALA A 31 -18.75 -2.93 14.73
C ALA A 31 -18.80 -1.42 14.38
N LYS A 32 -19.84 -0.98 13.68
CA LYS A 32 -20.03 0.45 13.39
C LYS A 32 -20.75 1.14 14.56
N GLY A 33 -20.03 1.45 15.63
CA GLY A 33 -20.62 2.24 16.71
C GLY A 33 -19.98 2.17 18.09
N GLN A 34 -18.85 1.50 18.26
CA GLN A 34 -18.14 1.61 19.53
C GLN A 34 -17.22 2.84 19.53
N ASN A 35 -17.64 3.84 20.31
CA ASN A 35 -16.94 5.09 20.55
C ASN A 35 -15.45 4.88 20.84
N ARG A 36 -14.56 5.46 20.01
CA ARG A 36 -13.10 5.55 20.24
C ARG A 36 -12.72 6.15 21.61
N HIS A 37 -13.62 6.87 22.24
CA HIS A 37 -13.41 7.53 23.53
C HIS A 37 -13.27 6.56 24.72
N ASN A 38 -13.42 5.24 24.49
CA ASN A 38 -13.32 4.24 25.57
C ASN A 38 -12.31 3.13 25.28
N ARG A 39 -11.20 3.44 24.58
CA ARG A 39 -10.05 2.53 24.56
C ARG A 39 -9.45 2.54 25.97
N GLY A 40 -9.58 1.43 26.70
CA GLY A 40 -9.03 1.27 28.06
C GLY A 40 -7.53 1.61 28.08
N ALA A 41 -7.05 2.13 29.19
CA ALA A 41 -5.63 2.41 29.41
C ALA A 41 -4.80 1.16 29.10
N GLY A 42 -4.00 1.18 28.00
CA GLY A 42 -3.14 0.06 27.58
C GLY A 42 -3.22 -0.33 26.08
N VAL A 43 -4.14 0.25 25.28
CA VAL A 43 -4.17 -0.01 23.83
C VAL A 43 -3.15 0.90 23.14
N ARG A 44 -2.15 0.29 22.48
CA ARG A 44 -1.15 0.98 21.66
C ARG A 44 -1.80 1.73 20.50
N LYS A 45 -1.25 2.88 20.16
CA LYS A 45 -1.59 3.56 18.90
C LYS A 45 -1.08 2.75 17.72
N THR A 46 -1.84 2.73 16.65
CA THR A 46 -1.48 2.05 15.40
C THR A 46 -1.19 3.08 14.31
N VAL A 47 -0.10 2.87 13.57
CA VAL A 47 0.26 3.68 12.42
C VAL A 47 0.42 2.80 11.19
N VAL A 48 -0.13 3.25 10.06
CA VAL A 48 0.24 2.75 8.74
C VAL A 48 1.28 3.68 8.14
N TYR A 49 2.46 3.14 7.86
CA TYR A 49 3.61 3.85 7.30
C TYR A 49 3.82 3.41 5.85
N ALA A 50 3.43 4.27 4.91
CA ALA A 50 3.44 4.00 3.47
C ALA A 50 4.74 4.51 2.84
N LEU A 51 5.61 3.59 2.39
CA LEU A 51 6.89 3.92 1.78
C LEU A 51 6.76 4.25 0.28
N GLY A 52 7.35 5.36 -0.15
CA GLY A 52 7.50 5.71 -1.56
C GLY A 52 8.35 4.68 -2.33
N GLY A 53 7.98 4.41 -3.59
CA GLY A 53 8.70 3.42 -4.41
C GLY A 53 10.17 3.77 -4.68
N ASN A 54 10.53 5.04 -4.63
CA ASN A 54 11.90 5.50 -4.85
C ASN A 54 12.85 5.17 -3.70
N ALA A 55 12.33 5.05 -2.46
CA ALA A 55 13.12 4.58 -1.32
C ALA A 55 13.64 3.14 -1.47
N LEU A 56 13.14 2.42 -2.49
CA LEU A 56 13.40 1.01 -2.72
C LEU A 56 13.97 0.74 -4.12
N LYS A 57 14.46 1.79 -4.81
CA LYS A 57 15.12 1.59 -6.11
C LYS A 57 16.36 0.71 -5.93
N PRO A 58 16.57 -0.29 -6.82
CA PRO A 58 17.86 -0.97 -6.85
C PRO A 58 18.95 0.07 -7.12
N PRO A 59 20.15 -0.09 -6.54
CA PRO A 59 21.25 0.84 -6.71
C PRO A 59 21.68 0.87 -8.19
N THR A 60 21.17 1.83 -8.95
CA THR A 60 21.64 2.14 -10.29
C THR A 60 22.68 3.24 -10.16
N GLY A 61 23.97 2.83 -10.09
CA GLY A 61 25.09 3.77 -10.23
C GLY A 61 25.73 4.29 -8.95
N GLU A 62 24.98 4.64 -7.92
CA GLU A 62 25.51 5.07 -6.62
C GLU A 62 24.84 4.29 -5.47
N ALA A 63 25.50 3.23 -5.02
CA ALA A 63 24.97 2.33 -3.98
C ALA A 63 24.73 3.01 -2.61
N ASN A 64 25.23 4.22 -2.41
CA ASN A 64 25.15 4.92 -1.15
C ASN A 64 23.75 5.52 -0.89
N ASP A 65 23.11 6.11 -1.90
CA ASP A 65 21.85 6.83 -1.69
C ASP A 65 20.67 5.92 -1.27
N ALA A 66 20.53 4.74 -1.90
CA ALA A 66 19.45 3.81 -1.57
C ALA A 66 19.61 3.22 -0.16
N ASN A 67 20.84 2.95 0.27
CA ASN A 67 21.14 2.46 1.61
C ASN A 67 20.88 3.53 2.68
N GLU A 68 21.17 4.80 2.39
CA GLU A 68 20.90 5.91 3.29
C GLU A 68 19.40 6.14 3.47
N VAL A 69 18.62 6.12 2.38
CA VAL A 69 17.16 6.24 2.47
C VAL A 69 16.57 5.09 3.27
N LEU A 70 17.01 3.85 3.01
CA LEU A 70 16.58 2.70 3.79
C LEU A 70 16.94 2.84 5.28
N ALA A 71 18.13 3.34 5.60
CA ALA A 71 18.54 3.59 6.98
C ALA A 71 17.64 4.62 7.69
N ARG A 72 17.26 5.71 6.99
CA ARG A 72 16.32 6.72 7.50
C ARG A 72 14.93 6.11 7.74
N VAL A 73 14.42 5.33 6.79
CA VAL A 73 13.16 4.60 6.95
C VAL A 73 13.19 3.67 8.17
N MET A 74 14.28 2.93 8.34
CA MET A 74 14.40 2.03 9.51
C MET A 74 14.50 2.83 10.82
N SER A 75 15.14 4.01 10.82
CA SER A 75 15.15 4.91 11.97
C SER A 75 13.73 5.35 12.32
N ASP A 76 12.95 5.83 11.35
CA ASP A 76 11.54 6.21 11.56
C ASP A 76 10.72 5.08 12.20
N VAL A 77 10.89 3.85 11.72
CA VAL A 77 10.18 2.69 12.28
C VAL A 77 10.60 2.44 13.74
N ILE A 78 11.89 2.54 14.05
CA ILE A 78 12.38 2.36 15.42
C ILE A 78 11.86 3.48 16.33
N ASP A 79 11.86 4.72 15.86
CA ASP A 79 11.36 5.87 16.62
C ASP A 79 9.86 5.70 16.96
N LEU A 80 9.06 5.24 16.01
CA LEU A 80 7.65 4.90 16.24
C LEU A 80 7.49 3.77 17.28
N LEU A 81 8.31 2.73 17.21
CA LEU A 81 8.30 1.63 18.18
C LEU A 81 8.75 2.10 19.58
N GLU A 82 9.69 3.03 19.67
CA GLU A 82 10.13 3.63 20.95
C GLU A 82 9.05 4.52 21.58
N MET A 83 8.17 5.11 20.75
CA MET A 83 6.95 5.79 21.21
C MET A 83 5.79 4.85 21.56
N ASP A 84 6.02 3.55 21.61
CA ASP A 84 5.03 2.51 21.88
C ASP A 84 3.88 2.44 20.85
N TRP A 85 4.19 2.69 19.56
CA TRP A 85 3.25 2.50 18.47
C TRP A 85 3.33 1.08 17.89
N SER A 86 2.21 0.57 17.42
CA SER A 86 2.15 -0.59 16.52
C SER A 86 2.32 -0.11 15.09
N VAL A 87 3.26 -0.69 14.34
CA VAL A 87 3.64 -0.21 13.01
C VAL A 87 3.27 -1.23 11.93
N VAL A 88 2.53 -0.78 10.93
CA VAL A 88 2.24 -1.54 9.70
C VAL A 88 2.84 -0.79 8.53
N ILE A 89 3.61 -1.48 7.69
CA ILE A 89 4.37 -0.89 6.61
C ILE A 89 3.82 -1.37 5.27
N THR A 90 3.49 -0.42 4.41
CA THR A 90 3.20 -0.65 2.99
C THR A 90 4.33 -0.07 2.15
N HIS A 91 4.51 -0.56 0.93
CA HIS A 91 5.58 -0.08 0.04
C HIS A 91 5.17 -0.09 -1.43
N GLY A 92 5.81 0.75 -2.25
CA GLY A 92 5.70 0.67 -3.70
C GLY A 92 6.49 -0.52 -4.27
N ASN A 93 6.20 -0.86 -5.53
CA ASN A 93 6.90 -1.91 -6.28
C ASN A 93 7.05 -1.59 -7.78
N GLY A 94 6.66 -0.40 -8.22
CA GLY A 94 6.60 -0.05 -9.65
C GLY A 94 7.86 -0.37 -10.45
N PRO A 95 9.06 0.03 -10.01
CA PRO A 95 10.30 -0.33 -10.71
C PRO A 95 10.54 -1.85 -10.74
N GLN A 96 10.28 -2.55 -9.64
CA GLN A 96 10.56 -3.99 -9.51
C GLN A 96 9.59 -4.83 -10.34
N VAL A 97 8.29 -4.56 -10.28
CA VAL A 97 7.29 -5.27 -11.10
C VAL A 97 7.54 -5.04 -12.58
N GLY A 98 7.89 -3.81 -12.95
CA GLY A 98 8.23 -3.49 -14.33
C GLY A 98 9.48 -4.19 -14.84
N HIS A 99 10.50 -4.35 -13.99
CA HIS A 99 11.70 -5.11 -14.32
C HIS A 99 11.38 -6.59 -14.55
N LEU A 100 10.58 -7.22 -13.66
CA LEU A 100 10.18 -8.62 -13.82
C LEU A 100 9.34 -8.84 -15.08
N MET A 101 8.44 -7.92 -15.40
CA MET A 101 7.68 -7.97 -16.66
C MET A 101 8.58 -7.85 -17.90
N ALA A 102 9.64 -7.04 -17.83
CA ALA A 102 10.55 -6.83 -18.95
C ALA A 102 11.46 -8.03 -19.24
N ILE A 103 11.73 -8.88 -18.25
CA ILE A 103 12.56 -10.10 -18.41
C ILE A 103 11.71 -11.36 -18.66
N ASP A 104 10.38 -11.29 -18.50
CA ASP A 104 9.46 -12.38 -18.83
C ASP A 104 9.03 -12.28 -20.32
N ASP A 105 9.97 -12.54 -21.19
CA ASP A 105 9.79 -12.52 -22.64
C ASP A 105 8.81 -13.59 -23.16
N THR A 106 8.54 -14.61 -22.36
CA THR A 106 7.59 -15.70 -22.66
C THR A 106 6.17 -15.41 -22.17
N ASN A 107 5.94 -14.32 -21.45
CA ASN A 107 4.65 -14.00 -20.80
C ASN A 107 4.09 -15.17 -19.97
N THR A 108 5.00 -15.86 -19.26
CA THR A 108 4.64 -17.05 -18.47
C THR A 108 3.81 -16.70 -17.25
N HIS A 109 4.01 -15.49 -16.71
CA HIS A 109 3.35 -15.03 -15.51
C HIS A 109 2.43 -13.84 -15.75
N THR A 110 1.35 -13.78 -15.00
CA THR A 110 0.41 -12.66 -15.01
C THR A 110 0.95 -11.46 -14.23
N LEU A 111 0.43 -10.28 -14.51
CA LEU A 111 0.78 -9.06 -13.76
C LEU A 111 0.51 -9.22 -12.26
N SER A 112 -0.59 -9.87 -11.87
CA SER A 112 -0.91 -10.12 -10.45
C SER A 112 0.09 -11.05 -9.77
N GLU A 113 0.65 -12.04 -10.49
CA GLU A 113 1.73 -12.91 -9.98
C GLU A 113 3.03 -12.13 -9.80
N TRP A 114 3.36 -11.22 -10.72
CA TRP A 114 4.53 -10.33 -10.55
C TRP A 114 4.36 -9.34 -9.39
N VAL A 115 3.14 -8.85 -9.15
CA VAL A 115 2.85 -8.05 -7.95
C VAL A 115 3.06 -8.90 -6.69
N ALA A 116 2.61 -10.16 -6.66
CA ALA A 116 2.83 -11.07 -5.53
C ALA A 116 4.31 -11.36 -5.30
N ALA A 117 5.07 -11.66 -6.35
CA ALA A 117 6.51 -11.91 -6.28
C ALA A 117 7.26 -10.70 -5.71
N THR A 118 6.93 -9.48 -6.18
CA THR A 118 7.56 -8.26 -5.68
C THR A 118 7.20 -7.93 -4.24
N GLN A 119 6.01 -8.28 -3.75
CA GLN A 119 5.68 -8.20 -2.33
C GLN A 119 6.61 -9.08 -1.49
N GLY A 120 6.82 -10.33 -1.92
CA GLY A 120 7.73 -11.25 -1.24
C GLY A 120 9.16 -10.75 -1.24
N MET A 121 9.68 -10.33 -2.39
CA MET A 121 11.06 -9.86 -2.54
C MET A 121 11.35 -8.61 -1.69
N ILE A 122 10.52 -7.60 -1.81
CA ILE A 122 10.71 -6.33 -1.09
C ILE A 122 10.43 -6.51 0.41
N GLY A 123 9.34 -7.21 0.75
CA GLY A 123 9.00 -7.51 2.14
C GLY A 123 10.10 -8.30 2.84
N HIS A 124 10.73 -9.28 2.16
CA HIS A 124 11.90 -9.99 2.66
C HIS A 124 13.05 -9.03 2.96
N GLN A 125 13.44 -8.17 2.01
CA GLN A 125 14.54 -7.22 2.21
C GLN A 125 14.29 -6.28 3.39
N LEU A 126 13.10 -5.66 3.44
CA LEU A 126 12.74 -4.73 4.52
C LEU A 126 12.69 -5.42 5.88
N SER A 127 12.09 -6.61 5.95
CA SER A 127 11.97 -7.37 7.20
C SER A 127 13.33 -7.82 7.73
N MET A 128 14.24 -8.25 6.87
CA MET A 128 15.60 -8.64 7.26
C MET A 128 16.40 -7.45 7.82
N HIS A 129 16.31 -6.29 7.17
CA HIS A 129 16.98 -5.07 7.67
C HIS A 129 16.46 -4.66 9.05
N LEU A 130 15.11 -4.62 9.21
CA LEU A 130 14.51 -4.26 10.47
C LEU A 130 14.81 -5.29 11.57
N GLN A 131 14.70 -6.59 11.25
CA GLN A 131 14.96 -7.66 12.23
C GLN A 131 16.38 -7.57 12.79
N ALA A 132 17.38 -7.30 11.94
CA ALA A 132 18.76 -7.11 12.38
C ALA A 132 18.93 -5.91 13.35
N ILE A 133 18.16 -4.84 13.16
CA ILE A 133 18.17 -3.68 14.05
C ILE A 133 17.47 -4.00 15.38
N LEU A 134 16.30 -4.66 15.33
CA LEU A 134 15.54 -5.07 16.51
C LEU A 134 16.38 -5.99 17.42
N GLU A 135 17.10 -6.95 16.84
CA GLU A 135 17.98 -7.86 17.60
C GLU A 135 19.16 -7.10 18.25
N ARG A 136 19.83 -6.22 17.50
CA ARG A 136 20.93 -5.40 18.06
C ARG A 136 20.46 -4.50 19.20
N ARG A 137 19.24 -3.95 19.11
CA ARG A 137 18.63 -3.11 20.13
C ARG A 137 17.91 -3.91 21.23
N LYS A 138 17.93 -5.26 21.16
CA LYS A 138 17.25 -6.17 22.10
C LYS A 138 15.75 -5.86 22.27
N ARG A 139 15.11 -5.47 21.19
CA ARG A 139 13.68 -5.18 21.18
C ARG A 139 12.85 -6.47 21.07
N PRO A 140 11.65 -6.51 21.70
CA PRO A 140 10.80 -7.71 21.72
C PRO A 140 10.00 -7.91 20.42
N GLU A 141 9.83 -6.87 19.60
CA GLU A 141 9.02 -6.95 18.39
C GLU A 141 9.61 -7.96 17.39
N ARG A 142 8.74 -8.51 16.57
CA ARG A 142 9.08 -9.43 15.46
C ARG A 142 8.52 -8.87 14.17
N THR A 143 9.14 -9.21 13.06
CA THR A 143 8.67 -8.85 11.74
C THR A 143 7.79 -9.92 11.14
N ALA A 144 6.78 -9.53 10.38
CA ALA A 144 5.95 -10.42 9.59
C ALA A 144 5.76 -9.84 8.20
N VAL A 145 5.89 -10.66 7.17
CA VAL A 145 5.58 -10.30 5.78
C VAL A 145 4.31 -11.04 5.38
N VAL A 146 3.29 -10.30 4.96
CA VAL A 146 1.99 -10.84 4.57
C VAL A 146 1.76 -10.53 3.10
N LEU A 147 1.71 -11.56 2.25
CA LEU A 147 1.18 -11.41 0.90
C LEU A 147 -0.28 -10.99 1.00
N THR A 148 -0.59 -9.85 0.41
CA THR A 148 -1.86 -9.19 0.66
C THR A 148 -2.61 -8.99 -0.65
N HIS A 149 -3.82 -9.55 -0.72
CA HIS A 149 -4.72 -9.41 -1.84
C HIS A 149 -5.69 -8.25 -1.59
N VAL A 150 -6.04 -7.58 -2.67
CA VAL A 150 -7.04 -6.51 -2.64
C VAL A 150 -8.09 -6.75 -3.71
N GLU A 151 -9.34 -6.76 -3.30
CA GLU A 151 -10.48 -6.86 -4.20
C GLU A 151 -10.69 -5.52 -4.91
N VAL A 152 -10.91 -5.59 -6.22
CA VAL A 152 -11.20 -4.45 -7.08
C VAL A 152 -12.44 -4.73 -7.94
N ASN A 153 -13.12 -3.68 -8.35
CA ASN A 153 -14.28 -3.79 -9.22
C ASN A 153 -13.84 -3.99 -10.68
N ARG A 154 -14.22 -5.11 -11.31
CA ARG A 154 -13.94 -5.37 -12.74
C ARG A 154 -14.56 -4.35 -13.69
N LYS A 155 -15.55 -3.58 -13.21
CA LYS A 155 -16.25 -2.54 -14.00
C LYS A 155 -15.66 -1.15 -13.75
N ASP A 156 -14.58 -1.04 -12.97
CA ASP A 156 -13.88 0.23 -12.77
C ASP A 156 -13.42 0.79 -14.12
N GLU A 157 -13.63 2.07 -14.35
CA GLU A 157 -13.27 2.77 -15.58
C GLU A 157 -11.77 2.69 -15.90
N ALA A 158 -10.93 2.50 -14.88
CA ALA A 158 -9.49 2.33 -15.04
C ALA A 158 -9.13 1.14 -15.95
N PHE A 159 -9.99 0.13 -16.08
CA PHE A 159 -9.77 -0.97 -17.04
C PHE A 159 -10.02 -0.57 -18.50
N GLN A 160 -10.80 0.48 -18.75
CA GLN A 160 -11.01 1.04 -20.08
C GLN A 160 -9.96 2.11 -20.43
N TRP A 161 -9.43 2.77 -19.42
CA TRP A 161 -8.47 3.87 -19.53
C TRP A 161 -7.24 3.63 -18.66
N PRO A 162 -6.31 2.75 -19.07
CA PRO A 162 -5.08 2.48 -18.32
C PRO A 162 -4.21 3.73 -18.21
N THR A 163 -3.80 4.07 -16.99
CA THR A 163 -3.01 5.29 -16.74
C THR A 163 -1.79 5.06 -15.85
N LYS A 164 -1.67 3.89 -15.20
CA LYS A 164 -0.59 3.62 -14.25
C LYS A 164 0.68 3.19 -14.98
N PRO A 165 1.76 4.00 -14.98
CA PRO A 165 3.00 3.60 -15.64
C PRO A 165 3.69 2.45 -14.90
N VAL A 166 4.10 1.43 -15.64
CA VAL A 166 4.89 0.29 -15.16
C VAL A 166 6.11 0.09 -16.06
N GLY A 167 7.15 -0.53 -15.53
CA GLY A 167 8.35 -0.84 -16.29
C GLY A 167 9.26 0.37 -16.61
N PRO A 168 10.30 0.15 -17.44
CA PRO A 168 11.23 1.18 -17.87
C PRO A 168 10.62 2.14 -18.89
N VAL A 169 11.35 3.21 -19.21
CA VAL A 169 11.10 4.02 -20.40
C VAL A 169 11.37 3.16 -21.63
N LEU A 170 10.52 3.25 -22.61
CA LEU A 170 10.55 2.43 -23.83
C LEU A 170 11.36 3.12 -24.92
N ASP A 171 12.08 2.32 -25.68
CA ASP A 171 12.70 2.80 -26.93
C ASP A 171 11.69 2.88 -28.08
N ALA A 172 12.04 3.61 -29.13
CA ALA A 172 11.16 3.82 -30.28
C ALA A 172 10.73 2.53 -30.97
N THR A 173 11.59 1.50 -30.99
CA THR A 173 11.29 0.21 -31.62
C THR A 173 10.21 -0.52 -30.83
N THR A 174 10.35 -0.56 -29.51
CA THR A 174 9.36 -1.16 -28.61
C THR A 174 8.02 -0.42 -28.69
N VAL A 175 8.02 0.92 -28.71
CA VAL A 175 6.80 1.72 -28.86
C VAL A 175 6.05 1.40 -30.16
N MET A 176 6.79 1.20 -31.28
CA MET A 176 6.18 0.88 -32.59
C MET A 176 5.63 -0.54 -32.69
N SER A 177 6.14 -1.48 -31.93
CA SER A 177 5.77 -2.91 -31.99
C SER A 177 4.86 -3.37 -30.86
N ALA A 178 4.62 -2.53 -29.84
CA ALA A 178 3.80 -2.90 -28.70
C ALA A 178 2.32 -3.06 -29.08
N ASP A 179 1.70 -4.11 -28.53
CA ASP A 179 0.25 -4.40 -28.61
C ASP A 179 -0.51 -4.03 -27.31
N TRP A 180 0.14 -3.26 -26.42
CA TRP A 180 -0.37 -2.83 -25.13
C TRP A 180 -0.32 -1.29 -24.99
N ASP A 181 -1.06 -0.76 -24.02
CA ASP A 181 -1.21 0.69 -23.82
C ASP A 181 0.09 1.36 -23.39
N ILE A 182 0.38 2.50 -24.01
CA ILE A 182 1.53 3.36 -23.74
C ILE A 182 1.05 4.76 -23.45
N ALA A 183 1.67 5.42 -22.48
CA ALA A 183 1.48 6.84 -22.22
C ALA A 183 2.82 7.57 -22.16
N GLU A 184 2.84 8.81 -22.64
CA GLU A 184 3.96 9.72 -22.42
C GLU A 184 4.03 10.13 -20.96
N THR A 185 5.23 10.06 -20.41
CA THR A 185 5.53 10.53 -19.05
C THR A 185 6.62 11.60 -19.10
N VAL A 186 6.84 12.30 -17.97
CA VAL A 186 7.92 13.28 -17.86
C VAL A 186 9.32 12.70 -18.15
N HIS A 187 9.45 11.38 -18.14
CA HIS A 187 10.70 10.66 -18.42
C HIS A 187 10.72 9.98 -19.80
N GLY A 188 9.64 10.06 -20.58
CA GLY A 188 9.45 9.41 -21.86
C GLY A 188 8.32 8.37 -21.87
N PRO A 189 8.10 7.68 -23.01
CA PRO A 189 7.02 6.72 -23.18
C PRO A 189 7.18 5.52 -22.25
N ARG A 190 6.09 5.09 -21.60
CA ARG A 190 6.07 3.90 -20.73
C ARG A 190 4.79 3.10 -20.97
N ARG A 191 4.88 1.78 -20.75
CA ARG A 191 3.69 0.93 -20.66
C ARG A 191 2.80 1.43 -19.53
N VAL A 192 1.48 1.47 -19.76
CA VAL A 192 0.48 1.75 -18.74
C VAL A 192 -0.46 0.58 -18.54
N VAL A 193 -0.94 0.42 -17.32
CA VAL A 193 -1.91 -0.61 -16.93
C VAL A 193 -3.07 0.02 -16.17
N ALA A 194 -4.17 -0.72 -16.03
CA ALA A 194 -5.30 -0.30 -15.21
C ALA A 194 -4.87 -0.05 -13.76
N SER A 195 -5.44 0.97 -13.13
CA SER A 195 -5.22 1.27 -11.72
C SER A 195 -6.56 1.52 -11.00
N PRO A 196 -7.36 0.45 -10.80
CA PRO A 196 -8.66 0.55 -10.16
C PRO A 196 -8.53 0.92 -8.67
N LEU A 197 -9.61 1.47 -8.12
CA LEU A 197 -9.67 1.73 -6.68
C LEU A 197 -9.78 0.42 -5.88
N PRO A 198 -9.09 0.31 -4.73
CA PRO A 198 -9.21 -0.84 -3.85
C PRO A 198 -10.53 -0.81 -3.10
N GLU A 199 -11.24 -1.95 -3.03
CA GLU A 199 -12.52 -2.07 -2.33
C GLU A 199 -12.42 -2.82 -1.01
N ARG A 200 -11.63 -3.91 -0.94
CA ARG A 200 -11.51 -4.75 0.24
C ARG A 200 -10.17 -5.46 0.32
N ILE A 201 -9.54 -5.42 1.49
CA ILE A 201 -8.29 -6.15 1.79
C ILE A 201 -8.69 -7.52 2.34
N LEU A 202 -8.23 -8.61 1.71
CA LEU A 202 -8.66 -9.96 2.08
C LEU A 202 -8.03 -10.44 3.39
N GLU A 203 -6.78 -10.09 3.64
CA GLU A 203 -6.01 -10.47 4.83
C GLU A 203 -6.13 -9.48 6.00
N LEU A 204 -7.07 -8.53 5.95
CA LEU A 204 -7.20 -7.47 6.96
C LEU A 204 -7.27 -8.02 8.40
N ASP A 205 -8.05 -9.07 8.62
CA ASP A 205 -8.21 -9.67 9.95
C ASP A 205 -6.93 -10.37 10.43
N VAL A 206 -6.19 -11.01 9.53
CA VAL A 206 -4.87 -11.60 9.84
C VAL A 206 -3.87 -10.51 10.23
N ILE A 207 -3.81 -9.41 9.45
CA ILE A 207 -2.96 -8.26 9.73
C ILE A 207 -3.29 -7.69 11.11
N ARG A 208 -4.59 -7.52 11.42
CA ARG A 208 -5.06 -7.02 12.71
C ARG A 208 -4.60 -7.89 13.89
N HIS A 209 -4.63 -9.22 13.74
CA HIS A 209 -4.14 -10.14 14.76
C HIS A 209 -2.62 -10.05 14.95
N LEU A 210 -1.84 -9.93 13.87
CA LEU A 210 -0.39 -9.76 13.94
C LEU A 210 -0.01 -8.45 14.65
N VAL A 211 -0.73 -7.36 14.35
CA VAL A 211 -0.57 -6.06 15.05
C VAL A 211 -0.85 -6.20 16.55
N ALA A 212 -1.91 -6.92 16.93
CA ALA A 212 -2.23 -7.18 18.34
C ALA A 212 -1.14 -8.02 19.06
N LEU A 213 -0.41 -8.85 18.34
CA LEU A 213 0.75 -9.61 18.82
C LEU A 213 2.05 -8.79 18.83
N ARG A 214 2.00 -7.48 18.57
CA ARG A 214 3.16 -6.58 18.49
C ARG A 214 4.12 -6.89 17.34
N ALA A 215 3.66 -7.54 16.29
CA ALA A 215 4.46 -7.69 15.09
C ALA A 215 4.53 -6.36 14.32
N VAL A 216 5.70 -6.04 13.76
CA VAL A 216 5.80 -5.05 12.68
C VAL A 216 5.45 -5.76 11.38
N VAL A 217 4.35 -5.34 10.74
CA VAL A 217 3.78 -6.05 9.60
C VAL A 217 4.13 -5.33 8.31
N PHE A 218 4.78 -6.02 7.39
CA PHE A 218 4.97 -5.57 6.00
C PHE A 218 3.87 -6.21 5.15
N CYS A 219 3.04 -5.40 4.50
CA CYS A 219 1.89 -5.88 3.73
C CYS A 219 1.52 -4.93 2.60
N GLY A 220 0.68 -5.38 1.68
CA GLY A 220 0.12 -4.54 0.61
C GLY A 220 1.12 -3.89 -0.32
N GLY A 221 2.30 -4.51 -0.51
CA GLY A 221 3.29 -4.01 -1.45
C GLY A 221 2.70 -3.81 -2.84
N GLY A 222 3.02 -2.65 -3.47
CA GLY A 222 2.46 -2.28 -4.77
C GLY A 222 0.97 -2.01 -4.78
N GLY A 223 0.36 -1.75 -3.62
CA GLY A 223 -1.08 -1.51 -3.49
C GLY A 223 -1.92 -2.79 -3.32
N GLY A 224 -1.28 -3.91 -2.98
CA GLY A 224 -1.92 -5.23 -2.88
C GLY A 224 -1.96 -5.98 -4.20
N ILE A 225 -2.15 -7.30 -4.14
CA ILE A 225 -2.33 -8.17 -5.31
C ILE A 225 -3.78 -8.00 -5.79
N PRO A 226 -4.00 -7.37 -6.96
CA PRO A 226 -5.35 -7.07 -7.39
C PRO A 226 -6.09 -8.35 -7.78
N THR A 227 -7.26 -8.54 -7.16
CA THR A 227 -8.13 -9.69 -7.37
C THR A 227 -9.57 -9.24 -7.58
N ALA A 228 -10.34 -10.06 -8.24
CA ALA A 228 -11.78 -9.88 -8.35
C ALA A 228 -12.49 -11.23 -8.24
N VAL A 229 -13.75 -11.19 -7.82
CA VAL A 229 -14.60 -12.38 -7.78
C VAL A 229 -14.86 -12.83 -9.22
N GLY A 230 -14.44 -14.05 -9.54
CA GLY A 230 -14.79 -14.75 -10.75
C GLY A 230 -16.05 -15.60 -10.57
N GLU A 231 -16.39 -16.37 -11.57
CA GLU A 231 -17.60 -17.20 -11.53
C GLU A 231 -17.59 -18.24 -10.40
N HIS A 232 -16.43 -18.81 -10.08
CA HIS A 232 -16.30 -19.88 -9.07
C HIS A 232 -15.20 -19.63 -8.01
N HIS A 233 -14.29 -18.66 -8.22
CA HIS A 233 -13.17 -18.39 -7.32
C HIS A 233 -12.64 -16.96 -7.51
N LEU A 234 -11.78 -16.53 -6.59
CA LEU A 234 -11.02 -15.32 -6.74
C LEU A 234 -9.98 -15.48 -7.85
N GLN A 235 -9.84 -14.44 -8.67
CA GLN A 235 -8.90 -14.41 -9.79
C GLN A 235 -8.06 -13.14 -9.72
N GLY A 236 -6.75 -13.26 -9.99
CA GLY A 236 -5.91 -12.11 -10.26
C GLY A 236 -6.42 -11.33 -11.48
N VAL A 237 -6.32 -10.03 -11.46
CA VAL A 237 -6.68 -9.16 -12.59
C VAL A 237 -5.46 -8.38 -13.09
N PRO A 238 -5.38 -8.06 -14.39
CA PRO A 238 -4.23 -7.36 -14.98
C PRO A 238 -4.26 -5.86 -14.64
N ALA A 239 -3.97 -5.54 -13.38
CA ALA A 239 -4.01 -4.19 -12.84
C ALA A 239 -2.89 -3.97 -11.81
N VAL A 240 -2.62 -2.72 -11.47
CA VAL A 240 -1.76 -2.32 -10.34
C VAL A 240 -2.49 -1.26 -9.54
N VAL A 241 -2.90 -1.60 -8.33
CA VAL A 241 -3.57 -0.66 -7.44
C VAL A 241 -2.58 0.40 -6.94
N ASP A 242 -3.04 1.62 -6.74
CA ASP A 242 -2.20 2.65 -6.16
C ASP A 242 -1.95 2.38 -4.67
N LYS A 243 -0.66 2.38 -4.26
CA LYS A 243 -0.29 2.05 -2.88
C LYS A 243 -0.82 3.04 -1.85
N ASP A 244 -1.00 4.31 -2.22
CA ASP A 244 -1.45 5.34 -1.28
C ASP A 244 -2.94 5.15 -0.98
N HIS A 245 -3.77 4.84 -1.99
CA HIS A 245 -5.17 4.45 -1.80
C HIS A 245 -5.30 3.15 -1.02
N PHE A 246 -4.46 2.13 -1.31
CA PHE A 246 -4.43 0.90 -0.53
C PHE A 246 -4.07 1.19 0.94
N SER A 247 -3.08 2.04 1.18
CA SER A 247 -2.63 2.38 2.55
C SER A 247 -3.71 3.13 3.33
N SER A 248 -4.50 3.98 2.66
CA SER A 248 -5.69 4.60 3.25
C SER A 248 -6.73 3.56 3.65
N LEU A 249 -7.10 2.66 2.73
CA LEU A 249 -8.05 1.58 3.01
C LEU A 249 -7.58 0.66 4.14
N LEU A 250 -6.28 0.34 4.20
CA LEU A 250 -5.69 -0.44 5.27
C LEU A 250 -5.76 0.30 6.61
N ALA A 251 -5.41 1.58 6.63
CA ALA A 251 -5.45 2.42 7.82
C ALA A 251 -6.89 2.58 8.35
N GLU A 252 -7.86 2.74 7.46
CA GLU A 252 -9.28 2.73 7.80
C GLU A 252 -9.70 1.38 8.41
N GLY A 253 -9.36 0.28 7.76
CA GLY A 253 -9.69 -1.07 8.21
C GLY A 253 -9.06 -1.43 9.55
N LEU A 254 -7.86 -0.95 9.83
CA LEU A 254 -7.17 -1.12 11.12
C LEU A 254 -7.63 -0.12 12.18
N GLU A 255 -8.48 0.85 11.85
CA GLU A 255 -8.81 1.99 12.69
C GLU A 255 -7.54 2.68 13.22
N ALA A 256 -6.56 2.88 12.35
CA ALA A 256 -5.25 3.42 12.72
C ALA A 256 -5.36 4.84 13.29
N ASP A 257 -4.46 5.17 14.22
CA ASP A 257 -4.37 6.51 14.80
C ASP A 257 -3.61 7.48 13.88
N ALA A 258 -2.80 6.92 12.96
CA ALA A 258 -2.12 7.72 11.94
C ALA A 258 -1.93 6.96 10.63
N LEU A 259 -1.99 7.70 9.52
CA LEU A 259 -1.48 7.32 8.20
C LEU A 259 -0.34 8.27 7.84
N ILE A 260 0.84 7.74 7.59
CA ILE A 260 2.01 8.51 7.17
C ILE A 260 2.41 8.06 5.78
N ILE A 261 2.45 8.99 4.83
CA ILE A 261 3.01 8.74 3.50
C ILE A 261 4.41 9.35 3.45
N SER A 262 5.41 8.46 3.47
CA SER A 262 6.82 8.84 3.35
C SER A 262 7.23 8.84 1.87
N THR A 263 7.75 9.97 1.39
CA THR A 263 8.09 10.21 -0.02
C THR A 263 9.31 11.12 -0.13
N GLU A 264 9.88 11.29 -1.32
CA GLU A 264 11.03 12.19 -1.55
C GLU A 264 10.69 13.66 -1.26
N ALA A 265 9.44 14.06 -1.49
CA ALA A 265 8.99 15.41 -1.13
C ALA A 265 8.93 15.55 0.40
N ASP A 266 9.53 16.60 0.90
CA ASP A 266 9.54 16.92 2.33
C ASP A 266 8.20 17.47 2.83
N ALA A 267 7.39 18.08 1.95
CA ALA A 267 6.06 18.62 2.24
C ALA A 267 5.21 18.78 0.97
N ILE A 268 3.97 19.21 1.11
CA ILE A 268 3.14 19.73 0.04
C ILE A 268 3.48 21.23 -0.15
N TYR A 269 3.47 21.69 -1.39
CA TYR A 269 3.76 23.09 -1.75
C TYR A 269 2.62 23.68 -2.56
N ARG A 270 2.32 24.97 -2.33
CA ARG A 270 1.62 25.81 -3.31
C ARG A 270 2.61 26.29 -4.34
N GLY A 271 2.20 26.33 -5.60
CA GLY A 271 3.06 26.79 -6.69
C GLY A 271 4.33 25.95 -6.85
N PHE A 272 4.26 24.64 -6.64
CA PHE A 272 5.41 23.74 -6.77
C PHE A 272 6.10 23.90 -8.13
N GLY A 273 7.44 24.05 -8.11
CA GLY A 273 8.25 24.26 -9.32
C GLY A 273 8.33 25.72 -9.78
N THR A 274 7.76 26.66 -9.05
CA THR A 274 7.90 28.10 -9.30
C THR A 274 8.83 28.76 -8.27
N PRO A 275 9.37 29.97 -8.55
CA PRO A 275 10.18 30.71 -7.57
C PRO A 275 9.43 31.08 -6.29
N ASP A 276 8.10 31.14 -6.36
CA ASP A 276 7.20 31.52 -5.26
C ASP A 276 6.60 30.31 -4.55
N ALA A 277 7.25 29.14 -4.64
CA ALA A 277 6.77 27.91 -4.00
C ALA A 277 6.77 28.04 -2.48
N GLU A 278 5.59 27.85 -1.87
CA GLU A 278 5.40 27.94 -0.42
C GLU A 278 5.05 26.58 0.19
N VAL A 279 5.71 26.25 1.31
CA VAL A 279 5.44 25.02 2.09
C VAL A 279 4.08 25.12 2.76
N VAL A 280 3.23 24.09 2.57
CA VAL A 280 1.96 23.94 3.27
C VAL A 280 2.14 23.00 4.46
N ARG A 281 2.22 23.52 5.68
CA ARG A 281 2.39 22.72 6.90
C ARG A 281 1.10 22.04 7.37
N SER A 282 -0.03 22.69 7.14
CA SER A 282 -1.36 22.16 7.44
C SER A 282 -2.28 22.42 6.26
N LEU A 283 -3.05 21.43 5.88
CA LEU A 283 -3.93 21.48 4.72
C LEU A 283 -5.26 20.80 5.10
N SER A 284 -6.35 21.55 5.04
CA SER A 284 -7.67 20.95 5.23
C SER A 284 -8.11 20.15 4.00
N THR A 285 -9.02 19.21 4.18
CA THR A 285 -9.60 18.45 3.06
C THR A 285 -10.29 19.36 2.04
N THR A 286 -10.88 20.46 2.49
CA THR A 286 -11.50 21.47 1.60
C THR A 286 -10.46 22.21 0.79
N GLU A 287 -9.37 22.67 1.41
CA GLU A 287 -8.27 23.34 0.70
C GLU A 287 -7.56 22.38 -0.26
N ALA A 288 -7.35 21.12 0.16
CA ALA A 288 -6.75 20.10 -0.70
C ALA A 288 -7.56 19.90 -1.99
N LYS A 289 -8.89 19.87 -1.87
CA LYS A 289 -9.78 19.77 -3.03
C LYS A 289 -9.69 20.99 -3.92
N ALA A 290 -9.66 22.19 -3.36
CA ALA A 290 -9.49 23.43 -4.12
C ALA A 290 -8.15 23.49 -4.86
N MET A 291 -7.05 23.07 -4.22
CA MET A 291 -5.73 22.97 -4.86
C MET A 291 -5.72 21.93 -5.99
N GLU A 292 -6.42 20.81 -5.83
CA GLU A 292 -6.54 19.81 -6.89
C GLU A 292 -7.32 20.35 -8.10
N GLU A 293 -8.45 21.02 -7.86
CA GLU A 293 -9.27 21.66 -8.91
C GLU A 293 -8.50 22.77 -9.63
N ALA A 294 -7.60 23.45 -8.92
CA ALA A 294 -6.68 24.44 -9.50
C ALA A 294 -5.48 23.81 -10.26
N GLY A 295 -5.34 22.48 -10.26
CA GLY A 295 -4.24 21.79 -10.94
C GLY A 295 -2.88 21.90 -10.26
N GLU A 296 -2.84 22.23 -8.96
CA GLU A 296 -1.58 22.40 -8.22
C GLU A 296 -0.84 21.08 -7.94
N PHE A 297 -1.51 19.94 -8.11
CA PHE A 297 -0.88 18.63 -7.90
C PHE A 297 -0.52 17.95 -9.22
N PRO A 298 0.77 17.67 -9.47
CA PRO A 298 1.17 16.95 -10.68
C PRO A 298 0.46 15.58 -10.79
N PRO A 299 -0.10 15.25 -11.97
CA PRO A 299 -0.73 13.96 -12.21
C PRO A 299 0.20 12.77 -11.89
N GLY A 300 -0.35 11.75 -11.24
CA GLY A 300 0.39 10.50 -10.94
C GLY A 300 1.47 10.60 -9.85
N SER A 301 1.67 11.78 -9.25
CA SER A 301 2.68 11.99 -8.20
C SER A 301 2.06 12.42 -6.86
N MET A 302 1.82 13.71 -6.65
CA MET A 302 1.31 14.26 -5.38
C MET A 302 -0.21 14.05 -5.23
N GLY A 303 -0.99 14.15 -6.30
CA GLY A 303 -2.46 14.05 -6.25
C GLY A 303 -2.97 12.78 -5.55
N PRO A 304 -2.55 11.57 -5.95
CA PRO A 304 -2.98 10.33 -5.28
C PRO A 304 -2.65 10.29 -3.79
N LYS A 305 -1.51 10.86 -3.35
CA LYS A 305 -1.10 10.93 -1.95
C LYS A 305 -2.03 11.81 -1.13
N VAL A 306 -2.30 13.00 -1.64
CA VAL A 306 -3.22 13.96 -1.00
C VAL A 306 -4.63 13.36 -0.90
N LYS A 307 -5.14 12.75 -1.98
CA LYS A 307 -6.44 12.05 -1.97
C LYS A 307 -6.51 10.96 -0.90
N ALA A 308 -5.51 10.10 -0.83
CA ALA A 308 -5.46 9.01 0.14
C ALA A 308 -5.44 9.53 1.59
N LEU A 309 -4.65 10.58 1.86
CA LEU A 309 -4.60 11.22 3.18
C LEU A 309 -5.95 11.88 3.55
N CYS A 310 -6.56 12.60 2.60
CA CYS A 310 -7.88 13.21 2.78
C CYS A 310 -8.97 12.17 3.04
N GLN A 311 -8.97 11.07 2.28
CA GLN A 311 -9.91 9.96 2.46
C GLN A 311 -9.79 9.38 3.87
N PHE A 312 -8.57 9.07 4.33
CA PHE A 312 -8.34 8.53 5.65
C PHE A 312 -8.85 9.45 6.78
N VAL A 313 -8.52 10.75 6.72
CA VAL A 313 -8.99 11.73 7.72
C VAL A 313 -10.52 11.83 7.73
N SER A 314 -11.14 11.85 6.55
CA SER A 314 -12.60 11.93 6.41
C SER A 314 -13.31 10.69 6.96
N SER A 315 -12.71 9.50 6.81
CA SER A 315 -13.30 8.24 7.27
C SER A 315 -13.17 8.05 8.78
N ILE A 316 -12.09 8.52 9.40
CA ILE A 316 -11.75 8.22 10.80
C ILE A 316 -11.88 9.43 11.73
N GLY A 317 -11.92 10.64 11.23
CA GLY A 317 -12.23 11.87 11.95
C GLY A 317 -11.15 12.37 12.94
N SER A 318 -10.68 11.55 13.87
CA SER A 318 -9.73 11.95 14.94
C SER A 318 -8.28 11.49 14.73
N SER A 319 -7.97 10.95 13.57
CA SER A 319 -6.64 10.41 13.23
C SER A 319 -5.76 11.46 12.55
N LYS A 320 -4.45 11.20 12.57
CA LYS A 320 -3.45 12.05 11.91
C LYS A 320 -3.12 11.50 10.53
N ALA A 321 -3.20 12.34 9.51
CA ALA A 321 -2.75 12.03 8.16
C ALA A 321 -1.57 12.97 7.82
N VAL A 322 -0.41 12.38 7.50
CA VAL A 322 0.84 13.14 7.38
C VAL A 322 1.60 12.73 6.13
N LEU A 323 2.16 13.71 5.42
CA LEU A 323 3.14 13.50 4.36
C LEU A 323 4.49 14.05 4.81
N CYS A 324 5.56 13.26 4.71
CA CYS A 324 6.91 13.71 5.05
C CYS A 324 7.99 12.95 4.25
N SER A 325 9.23 13.43 4.33
CA SER A 325 10.39 12.70 3.84
C SER A 325 10.89 11.67 4.87
N PRO A 326 11.62 10.61 4.43
CA PRO A 326 12.21 9.64 5.34
C PRO A 326 13.19 10.28 6.34
N GLY A 327 13.13 9.85 7.59
CA GLY A 327 13.95 10.36 8.69
C GLY A 327 13.30 11.50 9.47
N HIS A 328 12.04 11.86 9.18
CA HIS A 328 11.35 13.01 9.81
C HIS A 328 9.97 12.66 10.37
N VAL A 329 9.73 11.38 10.67
CA VAL A 329 8.40 10.91 11.10
C VAL A 329 7.95 11.54 12.42
N LEU A 330 8.85 11.73 13.37
CA LEU A 330 8.51 12.30 14.69
C LEU A 330 8.20 13.78 14.59
N GLU A 331 9.01 14.54 13.86
CA GLU A 331 8.81 15.97 13.61
C GLU A 331 7.51 16.20 12.85
N ALA A 332 7.23 15.33 11.87
CA ALA A 332 6.00 15.39 11.09
C ALA A 332 4.75 15.09 11.95
N LEU A 333 4.81 14.12 12.85
CA LEU A 333 3.74 13.84 13.81
C LEU A 333 3.51 14.98 14.81
N ARG A 334 4.52 15.83 15.05
CA ARG A 334 4.39 17.05 15.87
C ARG A 334 3.95 18.26 15.05
N GLY A 335 3.92 18.19 13.73
CA GLY A 335 3.63 19.31 12.83
C GLY A 335 4.82 20.25 12.60
N GLU A 336 6.03 19.85 12.95
CA GLU A 336 7.27 20.62 12.79
C GLU A 336 7.86 20.46 11.39
N GLN A 337 7.63 19.30 10.75
CA GLN A 337 8.03 18.95 9.39
C GLN A 337 6.84 18.37 8.61
N GLY A 338 7.00 18.26 7.28
CA GLY A 338 5.98 17.65 6.44
C GLY A 338 4.72 18.51 6.27
N THR A 339 3.64 17.86 5.88
CA THR A 339 2.30 18.42 5.80
C THR A 339 1.32 17.54 6.55
N THR A 340 0.56 18.11 7.46
CA THR A 340 -0.56 17.42 8.14
C THR A 340 -1.86 17.73 7.42
N ILE A 341 -2.64 16.70 7.09
CA ILE A 341 -4.01 16.86 6.56
C ILE A 341 -5.00 16.85 7.72
N THR A 342 -5.93 17.79 7.69
CA THR A 342 -7.01 17.96 8.68
C THR A 342 -8.39 17.92 8.00
N LEU A 343 -9.46 17.75 8.77
CA LEU A 343 -10.83 17.86 8.27
C LEU A 343 -11.16 19.29 7.84
#